data_6a8e075369e1824a1c2447b9d4af0e8f
#
_entry.id   6a8e075369e1824a1c2447b9d4af0e8f
#
_cell.length_a   1.000
_cell.length_b   1.000
_cell.length_c   1.000
_cell.angle_alpha   90.00
_cell.angle_beta   90.00
_cell.angle_gamma   90.00
#
_symmetry.space_group_name_H-M   'P 1'
#
loop_
_entity.id
_entity.type
_entity.pdbx_description
1 polymer ?
#
loop_
_entity_poly.entity_id
_entity_poly.type
_entity_poly.pdbx_seq_one_letter_code
_entity_poly.pdbx_strand_id
1 'polypeptide(L)'
;DPGAVMTATCISAALATAIMGLYARYPIAQAPGMGENFIFVLSAVPAAAVLIDARVAAGTLQAGQVAPWQVALGVIFIAGVLFLALSLLGVREAILDVISPSMRNGIAAGIGLFIAFIGFQGASVIVAAEGQLVRLNPQVAAPDVLVFAFGLLVTAGLFGRRVRGSIVLGILLTTALATALVSENTTWSAP
;
A
#
# COMPACT_ATOMS: atom_id res chain seq x y z
N ASP A 1 18.18 -7.75 4.40
CA ASP A 1 18.67 -6.95 3.26
C ASP A 1 17.46 -6.45 2.46
N PRO A 2 17.19 -5.13 2.41
CA PRO A 2 16.01 -4.57 1.71
C PRO A 2 15.98 -4.95 0.23
N GLY A 3 17.14 -5.06 -0.42
CA GLY A 3 17.26 -5.45 -1.82
C GLY A 3 16.76 -6.86 -2.09
N ALA A 4 17.00 -7.80 -1.17
CA ALA A 4 16.52 -9.16 -1.31
C ALA A 4 14.98 -9.26 -1.24
N VAL A 5 14.35 -8.48 -0.35
CA VAL A 5 12.89 -8.41 -0.23
C VAL A 5 12.28 -7.82 -1.49
N MET A 6 12.86 -6.71 -1.99
CA MET A 6 12.40 -6.06 -3.22
C MET A 6 12.50 -7.01 -4.42
N THR A 7 13.62 -7.71 -4.58
CA THR A 7 13.83 -8.67 -5.66
C THR A 7 12.81 -9.82 -5.58
N ALA A 8 12.59 -10.39 -4.39
CA ALA A 8 11.60 -11.44 -4.18
C ALA A 8 10.18 -10.99 -4.53
N THR A 9 9.82 -9.77 -4.15
CA THR A 9 8.52 -9.15 -4.48
C THR A 9 8.35 -8.97 -5.99
N CYS A 10 9.38 -8.47 -6.68
CA CYS A 10 9.34 -8.29 -8.14
C CYS A 10 9.21 -9.65 -8.87
N ILE A 11 9.94 -10.66 -8.46
CA ILE A 11 9.87 -12.00 -9.05
C ILE A 11 8.48 -12.61 -8.83
N SER A 12 7.96 -12.56 -7.62
CA SER A 12 6.62 -13.11 -7.30
C SER A 12 5.51 -12.40 -8.07
N ALA A 13 5.57 -11.06 -8.18
CA ALA A 13 4.62 -10.27 -8.95
C ALA A 13 4.70 -10.58 -10.46
N ALA A 14 5.90 -10.74 -11.01
CA ALA A 14 6.13 -11.11 -12.40
C ALA A 14 5.57 -12.50 -12.71
N LEU A 15 5.81 -13.49 -11.85
CA LEU A 15 5.28 -14.85 -11.99
C LEU A 15 3.75 -14.87 -11.91
N ALA A 16 3.16 -14.18 -10.92
CA ALA A 16 1.72 -14.09 -10.75
C ALA A 16 1.05 -13.41 -11.97
N THR A 17 1.67 -12.33 -12.47
CA THR A 17 1.20 -11.62 -13.68
C THR A 17 1.30 -12.51 -14.92
N ALA A 18 2.38 -13.26 -15.08
CA ALA A 18 2.55 -14.19 -16.20
C ALA A 18 1.49 -15.30 -16.16
N ILE A 19 1.23 -15.90 -15.00
CA ILE A 19 0.17 -16.90 -14.83
C ILE A 19 -1.20 -16.30 -15.16
N MET A 20 -1.49 -15.08 -14.69
CA MET A 20 -2.75 -14.40 -14.98
C MET A 20 -2.92 -14.13 -16.48
N GLY A 21 -1.87 -13.65 -17.16
CA GLY A 21 -1.89 -13.37 -18.59
C GLY A 21 -1.94 -14.59 -19.48
N LEU A 22 -1.09 -15.60 -19.19
CA LEU A 22 -0.93 -16.77 -20.07
C LEU A 22 -1.97 -17.86 -19.81
N TYR A 23 -2.26 -18.15 -18.53
CA TYR A 23 -3.17 -19.23 -18.16
C TYR A 23 -4.61 -18.73 -18.04
N ALA A 24 -4.87 -17.70 -17.24
CA ALA A 24 -6.21 -17.16 -17.04
C ALA A 24 -6.68 -16.26 -18.20
N ARG A 25 -5.77 -15.81 -19.07
CA ARG A 25 -6.06 -14.91 -20.22
C ARG A 25 -6.71 -13.59 -19.81
N TYR A 26 -6.43 -13.12 -18.60
CA TYR A 26 -6.85 -11.81 -18.12
C TYR A 26 -5.67 -10.83 -18.12
N PRO A 27 -5.76 -9.67 -18.80
CA PRO A 27 -4.68 -8.68 -18.86
C PRO A 27 -4.65 -7.82 -17.57
N ILE A 28 -4.47 -8.45 -16.42
CA ILE A 28 -4.42 -7.80 -15.11
C ILE A 28 -3.07 -8.08 -14.49
N ALA A 29 -2.30 -7.01 -14.26
CA ALA A 29 -1.04 -7.11 -13.53
C ALA A 29 -1.30 -7.41 -12.04
N GLN A 30 -0.55 -8.37 -11.51
CA GLN A 30 -0.60 -8.74 -10.10
C GLN A 30 0.56 -8.02 -9.38
N ALA A 31 0.23 -7.26 -8.36
CA ALA A 31 1.21 -6.61 -7.51
C ALA A 31 0.70 -6.62 -6.05
N PRO A 32 1.61 -6.57 -5.05
CA PRO A 32 1.20 -6.42 -3.66
C PRO A 32 0.37 -5.15 -3.47
N GLY A 33 -0.75 -5.27 -2.78
CA GLY A 33 -1.62 -4.13 -2.47
C GLY A 33 -0.96 -3.19 -1.45
N MET A 34 -0.94 -1.88 -1.72
CA MET A 34 -0.39 -0.91 -0.77
C MET A 34 -1.08 -0.98 0.59
N GLY A 35 -2.42 -1.13 0.62
CA GLY A 35 -3.19 -1.24 1.86
C GLY A 35 -2.78 -2.42 2.71
N GLU A 36 -2.55 -3.57 2.10
CA GLU A 36 -2.10 -4.79 2.78
C GLU A 36 -0.69 -4.63 3.34
N ASN A 37 0.21 -3.96 2.60
CA ASN A 37 1.55 -3.67 3.09
C ASN A 37 1.53 -2.78 4.33
N PHE A 38 0.64 -1.77 4.37
CA PHE A 38 0.47 -0.93 5.57
C PHE A 38 -0.05 -1.71 6.75
N ILE A 39 -1.04 -2.58 6.56
CA ILE A 39 -1.55 -3.47 7.63
C ILE A 39 -0.43 -4.39 8.12
N PHE A 40 0.40 -4.91 7.21
CA PHE A 40 1.54 -5.74 7.57
C PHE A 40 2.51 -4.98 8.47
N VAL A 41 2.95 -3.81 8.06
CA VAL A 41 3.98 -3.02 8.78
C VAL A 41 3.44 -2.43 10.09
N LEU A 42 2.22 -1.89 10.08
CA LEU A 42 1.66 -1.16 11.23
C LEU A 42 0.91 -2.06 12.20
N SER A 43 0.47 -3.23 11.79
CA SER A 43 -0.35 -4.12 12.61
C SER A 43 0.28 -5.48 12.83
N ALA A 44 0.63 -6.21 11.77
CA ALA A 44 1.11 -7.58 11.87
C ALA A 44 2.50 -7.67 12.50
N VAL A 45 3.43 -6.80 12.11
CA VAL A 45 4.80 -6.79 12.66
C VAL A 45 4.83 -6.38 14.13
N PRO A 46 4.16 -5.30 14.59
CA PRO A 46 4.09 -4.98 16.01
C PRO A 46 3.38 -6.07 16.85
N ALA A 47 2.31 -6.65 16.34
CA ALA A 47 1.64 -7.76 17.03
C ALA A 47 2.57 -8.98 17.18
N ALA A 48 3.34 -9.31 16.16
CA ALA A 48 4.35 -10.36 16.23
C ALA A 48 5.47 -10.02 17.24
N ALA A 49 5.89 -8.77 17.36
CA ALA A 49 6.85 -8.33 18.36
C ALA A 49 6.35 -8.58 19.78
N VAL A 50 5.12 -8.17 20.09
CA VAL A 50 4.50 -8.42 21.40
C VAL A 50 4.44 -9.91 21.72
N LEU A 51 4.12 -10.76 20.74
CA LEU A 51 4.09 -12.22 20.92
C LEU A 51 5.47 -12.80 21.19
N ILE A 52 6.51 -12.29 20.52
CA ILE A 52 7.89 -12.72 20.74
C ILE A 52 8.34 -12.31 22.14
N ASP A 53 8.08 -11.07 22.55
CA ASP A 53 8.45 -10.57 23.88
C ASP A 53 7.78 -11.39 24.98
N ALA A 54 6.51 -11.74 24.82
CA ALA A 54 5.80 -12.63 25.74
C ALA A 54 6.42 -14.04 25.81
N ARG A 55 6.90 -14.58 24.69
CA ARG A 55 7.57 -15.88 24.63
C ARG A 55 8.97 -15.86 25.22
N VAL A 56 9.69 -14.75 25.06
CA VAL A 56 10.98 -14.52 25.71
C VAL A 56 10.81 -14.41 27.22
N ALA A 57 9.81 -13.66 27.69
CA ALA A 57 9.49 -13.53 29.09
C ALA A 57 9.08 -14.88 29.73
N ALA A 58 8.42 -15.74 28.96
CA ALA A 58 8.08 -17.10 29.38
C ALA A 58 9.25 -18.12 29.31
N GLY A 59 10.44 -17.68 28.89
CA GLY A 59 11.64 -18.51 28.77
C GLY A 59 11.60 -19.55 27.63
N THR A 60 10.62 -19.47 26.75
CA THR A 60 10.44 -20.40 25.61
C THR A 60 11.19 -20.01 24.36
N LEU A 61 11.67 -18.77 24.28
CA LEU A 61 12.49 -18.23 23.20
C LEU A 61 13.65 -17.40 23.76
N GLN A 62 14.80 -17.45 23.08
CA GLN A 62 15.91 -16.55 23.41
C GLN A 62 15.73 -15.20 22.70
N ALA A 63 16.07 -14.11 23.39
CA ALA A 63 16.03 -12.77 22.81
C ALA A 63 16.90 -12.70 21.54
N GLY A 64 16.33 -12.17 20.46
CA GLY A 64 17.03 -12.00 19.16
C GLY A 64 17.06 -13.24 18.26
N GLN A 65 16.51 -14.38 18.68
CA GLN A 65 16.51 -15.61 17.89
C GLN A 65 15.57 -15.55 16.68
N VAL A 66 14.47 -14.81 16.77
CA VAL A 66 13.47 -14.67 15.71
C VAL A 66 13.10 -13.18 15.57
N ALA A 67 13.15 -12.68 14.34
CA ALA A 67 12.73 -11.30 14.08
C ALA A 67 11.20 -11.21 13.92
N PRO A 68 10.53 -10.13 14.41
CA PRO A 68 9.07 -9.97 14.33
C PRO A 68 8.50 -10.11 12.91
N TRP A 69 9.21 -9.59 11.92
CA TRP A 69 8.79 -9.68 10.51
C TRP A 69 8.76 -11.13 9.98
N GLN A 70 9.63 -12.02 10.50
CA GLN A 70 9.65 -13.43 10.10
C GLN A 70 8.39 -14.16 10.59
N VAL A 71 7.97 -13.89 11.82
CA VAL A 71 6.72 -14.45 12.38
C VAL A 71 5.52 -13.91 11.60
N ALA A 72 5.49 -12.61 11.36
CA ALA A 72 4.42 -11.97 10.58
C ALA A 72 4.31 -12.56 9.16
N LEU A 73 5.43 -12.76 8.45
CA LEU A 73 5.45 -13.41 7.14
C LEU A 73 4.99 -14.88 7.22
N GLY A 74 5.37 -15.61 8.27
CA GLY A 74 4.90 -16.97 8.50
C GLY A 74 3.37 -17.06 8.64
N VAL A 75 2.78 -16.12 9.38
CA VAL A 75 1.31 -16.03 9.53
C VAL A 75 0.65 -15.74 8.18
N ILE A 76 1.21 -14.80 7.39
CA ILE A 76 0.68 -14.49 6.05
C ILE A 76 0.79 -15.69 5.11
N PHE A 77 1.90 -16.43 5.16
CA PHE A 77 2.06 -17.65 4.38
C PHE A 77 0.98 -18.69 4.71
N ILE A 78 0.74 -18.95 5.99
CA ILE A 78 -0.32 -19.87 6.43
C ILE A 78 -1.70 -19.38 5.99
N ALA A 79 -1.97 -18.07 6.12
CA ALA A 79 -3.21 -17.47 5.65
C ALA A 79 -3.39 -17.62 4.13
N GLY A 80 -2.31 -17.48 3.36
CA GLY A 80 -2.31 -17.68 1.92
C GLY A 80 -2.60 -19.13 1.51
N VAL A 81 -1.99 -20.10 2.20
CA VAL A 81 -2.25 -21.53 1.97
C VAL A 81 -3.71 -21.86 2.32
N LEU A 82 -4.20 -21.36 3.46
CA LEU A 82 -5.60 -21.56 3.85
C LEU A 82 -6.57 -20.93 2.83
N PHE A 83 -6.27 -19.73 2.38
CA PHE A 83 -7.06 -19.05 1.35
C PHE A 83 -7.08 -19.83 0.03
N LEU A 84 -5.94 -20.39 -0.38
CA LEU A 84 -5.86 -21.24 -1.56
C LEU A 84 -6.73 -22.51 -1.40
N ALA A 85 -6.63 -23.17 -0.26
CA ALA A 85 -7.44 -24.35 0.05
C ALA A 85 -8.96 -24.03 0.01
N LEU A 86 -9.40 -22.94 0.63
CA LEU A 86 -10.78 -22.48 0.62
C LEU A 86 -11.24 -22.11 -0.79
N SER A 87 -10.35 -21.54 -1.61
CA SER A 87 -10.65 -21.20 -3.00
C SER A 87 -10.86 -22.45 -3.87
N LEU A 88 -10.05 -23.49 -3.66
CA LEU A 88 -10.20 -24.77 -4.38
C LEU A 88 -11.47 -25.54 -3.96
N LEU A 89 -11.92 -25.35 -2.73
CA LEU A 89 -13.18 -25.93 -2.22
C LEU A 89 -14.44 -25.16 -2.66
N GLY A 90 -14.30 -24.06 -3.41
CA GLY A 90 -15.43 -23.24 -3.89
C GLY A 90 -16.08 -22.36 -2.81
N VAL A 91 -15.57 -22.36 -1.58
CA VAL A 91 -16.12 -21.56 -0.46
C VAL A 91 -16.04 -20.06 -0.78
N ARG A 92 -15.03 -19.64 -1.53
CA ARG A 92 -14.87 -18.24 -1.96
C ARG A 92 -16.06 -17.76 -2.81
N GLU A 93 -16.55 -18.57 -3.73
CA GLU A 93 -17.70 -18.22 -4.56
C GLU A 93 -18.95 -18.04 -3.71
N ALA A 94 -19.20 -18.97 -2.79
CA ALA A 94 -20.31 -18.87 -1.86
C ALA A 94 -20.27 -17.60 -0.99
N ILE A 95 -19.08 -17.18 -0.53
CA ILE A 95 -18.92 -15.92 0.22
C ILE A 95 -19.20 -14.70 -0.67
N LEU A 96 -18.74 -14.71 -1.92
CA LEU A 96 -18.96 -13.61 -2.85
C LEU A 96 -20.44 -13.45 -3.24
N ASP A 97 -21.19 -14.54 -3.29
CA ASP A 97 -22.62 -14.53 -3.62
C ASP A 97 -23.47 -13.95 -2.48
N VAL A 98 -23.03 -14.08 -1.23
CA VAL A 98 -23.70 -13.48 -0.07
C VAL A 98 -23.48 -11.97 0.00
N ILE A 99 -22.39 -11.43 -0.59
CA ILE A 99 -22.09 -10.00 -0.58
C ILE A 99 -22.99 -9.26 -1.56
N SER A 100 -23.85 -8.38 -1.04
CA SER A 100 -24.73 -7.55 -1.86
C SER A 100 -23.96 -6.60 -2.78
N PRO A 101 -24.50 -6.21 -3.95
CA PRO A 101 -23.85 -5.23 -4.84
C PRO A 101 -23.54 -3.89 -4.16
N SER A 102 -24.40 -3.43 -3.25
CA SER A 102 -24.19 -2.23 -2.46
C SER A 102 -22.94 -2.35 -1.55
N MET A 103 -22.78 -3.50 -0.91
CA MET A 103 -21.63 -3.78 -0.06
C MET A 103 -20.31 -3.85 -0.86
N ARG A 104 -20.33 -4.42 -2.05
CA ARG A 104 -19.16 -4.44 -2.97
C ARG A 104 -18.74 -3.02 -3.33
N ASN A 105 -19.70 -2.16 -3.67
CA ASN A 105 -19.42 -0.75 -3.97
C ASN A 105 -18.89 0.02 -2.74
N GLY A 106 -19.43 -0.28 -1.55
CA GLY A 106 -18.95 0.30 -0.30
C GLY A 106 -17.50 -0.10 0.01
N ILE A 107 -17.15 -1.38 -0.18
CA ILE A 107 -15.77 -1.87 -0.01
C ILE A 107 -14.82 -1.17 -1.00
N ALA A 108 -15.22 -1.06 -2.28
CA ALA A 108 -14.40 -0.39 -3.28
C ALA A 108 -14.18 1.09 -2.96
N ALA A 109 -15.24 1.80 -2.51
CA ALA A 109 -15.14 3.18 -2.08
C ALA A 109 -14.23 3.32 -0.84
N GLY A 110 -14.35 2.42 0.13
CA GLY A 110 -13.50 2.40 1.33
C GLY A 110 -12.01 2.20 1.00
N ILE A 111 -11.69 1.29 0.09
CA ILE A 111 -10.33 1.08 -0.39
C ILE A 111 -9.81 2.36 -1.09
N GLY A 112 -10.64 2.99 -1.95
CA GLY A 112 -10.26 4.23 -2.62
C GLY A 112 -9.98 5.37 -1.64
N LEU A 113 -10.81 5.55 -0.62
CA LEU A 113 -10.60 6.55 0.43
C LEU A 113 -9.35 6.27 1.26
N PHE A 114 -9.08 5.00 1.55
CA PHE A 114 -7.87 4.60 2.28
C PHE A 114 -6.60 4.92 1.48
N ILE A 115 -6.58 4.62 0.18
CA ILE A 115 -5.44 4.97 -0.70
C ILE A 115 -5.29 6.49 -0.80
N ALA A 116 -6.39 7.24 -0.90
CA ALA A 116 -6.35 8.70 -0.90
C ALA A 116 -5.77 9.24 0.41
N PHE A 117 -6.15 8.68 1.56
CA PHE A 117 -5.60 9.05 2.87
C PHE A 117 -4.09 8.84 2.94
N ILE A 118 -3.60 7.68 2.45
CA ILE A 118 -2.14 7.42 2.36
C ILE A 118 -1.46 8.43 1.44
N GLY A 119 -2.08 8.77 0.31
CA GLY A 119 -1.58 9.79 -0.61
C GLY A 119 -1.46 11.17 0.05
N PHE A 120 -2.46 11.60 0.83
CA PHE A 120 -2.40 12.84 1.60
C PHE A 120 -1.31 12.83 2.67
N GLN A 121 -1.07 11.68 3.29
CA GLN A 121 0.00 11.52 4.27
C GLN A 121 1.38 11.57 3.61
N GLY A 122 1.56 10.88 2.47
CA GLY A 122 2.80 10.91 1.70
C GLY A 122 3.13 12.29 1.10
N ALA A 123 2.10 13.09 0.81
CA ALA A 123 2.25 14.47 0.34
C ALA A 123 2.38 15.51 1.48
N SER A 124 2.52 15.06 2.73
CA SER A 124 2.61 15.93 3.92
C SER A 124 1.41 16.87 4.11
N VAL A 125 0.26 16.59 3.48
CA VAL A 125 -1.00 17.32 3.70
C VAL A 125 -1.57 16.97 5.07
N ILE A 126 -1.43 15.69 5.44
CA ILE A 126 -1.82 15.15 6.75
C ILE A 126 -0.56 14.67 7.45
N VAL A 127 -0.35 15.14 8.67
CA VAL A 127 0.83 14.81 9.48
C VAL A 127 0.43 14.21 10.82
N ALA A 128 1.32 13.44 11.43
CA ALA A 128 1.13 12.93 12.79
C ALA A 128 1.05 14.09 13.79
N ALA A 129 0.25 13.94 14.85
CA ALA A 129 0.09 14.94 15.88
C ALA A 129 0.15 14.29 17.26
N GLU A 130 0.79 14.97 18.22
CA GLU A 130 0.77 14.55 19.61
C GLU A 130 -0.64 14.67 20.18
N GLY A 131 -1.14 13.56 20.73
CA GLY A 131 -2.50 13.48 21.31
C GLY A 131 -3.64 13.30 20.30
N GLN A 132 -3.38 13.28 19.01
CA GLN A 132 -4.35 12.99 17.94
C GLN A 132 -3.75 12.05 16.92
N LEU A 133 -4.59 11.25 16.25
CA LEU A 133 -4.08 10.31 15.24
C LEU A 133 -3.43 11.04 14.05
N VAL A 134 -4.04 12.13 13.60
CA VAL A 134 -3.57 12.93 12.47
C VAL A 134 -4.07 14.37 12.58
N ARG A 135 -3.36 15.31 11.96
CA ARG A 135 -3.78 16.71 11.79
C ARG A 135 -3.45 17.20 10.39
N LEU A 136 -4.13 18.23 9.93
CA LEU A 136 -3.71 18.95 8.74
C LEU A 136 -2.38 19.66 9.01
N ASN A 137 -1.50 19.63 8.00
CA ASN A 137 -0.21 20.32 8.09
C ASN A 137 -0.47 21.84 8.25
N PRO A 138 0.08 22.50 9.29
CA PRO A 138 -0.04 23.95 9.45
C PRO A 138 0.57 24.73 8.28
N GLN A 139 1.58 24.13 7.62
CA GLN A 139 2.27 24.72 6.48
C GLN A 139 1.63 24.27 5.15
N VAL A 140 0.37 24.66 4.92
CA VAL A 140 -0.36 24.33 3.68
C VAL A 140 0.31 24.89 2.41
N ALA A 141 1.20 25.86 2.55
CA ALA A 141 1.99 26.43 1.44
C ALA A 141 3.36 25.76 1.26
N ALA A 142 3.62 24.63 1.94
CA ALA A 142 4.84 23.88 1.71
C ALA A 142 4.93 23.42 0.25
N PRO A 143 6.13 23.41 -0.36
CA PRO A 143 6.31 23.04 -1.76
C PRO A 143 5.71 21.67 -2.10
N ASP A 144 5.82 20.70 -1.20
CA ASP A 144 5.30 19.34 -1.36
C ASP A 144 3.78 19.34 -1.51
N VAL A 145 3.08 20.12 -0.66
CA VAL A 145 1.62 20.24 -0.67
C VAL A 145 1.15 20.92 -1.95
N LEU A 146 1.87 21.96 -2.40
CA LEU A 146 1.54 22.68 -3.63
C LEU A 146 1.75 21.82 -4.89
N VAL A 147 2.86 21.09 -4.96
CA VAL A 147 3.14 20.15 -6.05
C VAL A 147 2.10 19.04 -6.09
N PHE A 148 1.74 18.51 -4.94
CA PHE A 148 0.67 17.51 -4.85
C PHE A 148 -0.68 18.06 -5.32
N ALA A 149 -1.08 19.24 -4.85
CA ALA A 149 -2.34 19.87 -5.23
C ALA A 149 -2.39 20.14 -6.74
N PHE A 150 -1.30 20.66 -7.32
CA PHE A 150 -1.17 20.85 -8.75
C PHE A 150 -1.31 19.52 -9.52
N GLY A 151 -0.58 18.49 -9.11
CA GLY A 151 -0.64 17.16 -9.73
C GLY A 151 -2.03 16.54 -9.67
N LEU A 152 -2.72 16.69 -8.55
CA LEU A 152 -4.09 16.21 -8.37
C LEU A 152 -5.05 16.93 -9.33
N LEU A 153 -4.97 18.26 -9.42
CA LEU A 153 -5.82 19.06 -10.30
C LEU A 153 -5.57 18.75 -11.79
N VAL A 154 -4.31 18.62 -12.20
CA VAL A 154 -3.94 18.25 -13.56
C VAL A 154 -4.46 16.85 -13.91
N THR A 155 -4.24 15.87 -13.02
CA THR A 155 -4.70 14.50 -13.23
C THR A 155 -6.23 14.45 -13.31
N ALA A 156 -6.93 15.13 -12.40
CA ALA A 156 -8.39 15.22 -12.40
C ALA A 156 -8.94 15.90 -13.67
N GLY A 157 -8.30 16.97 -14.13
CA GLY A 157 -8.66 17.66 -15.36
C GLY A 157 -8.47 16.80 -16.61
N LEU A 158 -7.35 16.08 -16.71
CA LEU A 158 -7.09 15.13 -17.80
C LEU A 158 -8.07 13.95 -17.78
N PHE A 159 -8.38 13.44 -16.58
CA PHE A 159 -9.35 12.36 -16.40
C PHE A 159 -10.76 12.80 -16.80
N GLY A 160 -11.19 14.00 -16.39
CA GLY A 160 -12.48 14.59 -16.76
C GLY A 160 -12.63 14.80 -18.28
N ARG A 161 -11.52 15.07 -18.98
CA ARG A 161 -11.47 15.15 -20.45
C ARG A 161 -11.37 13.79 -21.14
N ARG A 162 -11.43 12.69 -20.42
CA ARG A 162 -11.32 11.31 -20.92
C ARG A 162 -10.05 11.04 -21.72
N VAL A 163 -8.94 11.70 -21.38
CA VAL A 163 -7.65 11.46 -22.02
C VAL A 163 -7.15 10.07 -21.61
N ARG A 164 -6.83 9.24 -22.62
CA ARG A 164 -6.24 7.91 -22.36
C ARG A 164 -4.87 8.07 -21.69
N GLY A 165 -4.68 7.40 -20.54
CA GLY A 165 -3.43 7.50 -19.76
C GLY A 165 -3.33 8.76 -18.90
N SER A 166 -4.44 9.44 -18.59
CA SER A 166 -4.50 10.67 -17.78
C SER A 166 -3.72 10.58 -16.46
N ILE A 167 -3.77 9.42 -15.78
CA ILE A 167 -3.05 9.20 -14.51
C ILE A 167 -1.53 9.21 -14.76
N VAL A 168 -1.06 8.47 -15.76
CA VAL A 168 0.38 8.41 -16.11
C VAL A 168 0.89 9.78 -16.53
N LEU A 169 0.14 10.49 -17.39
CA LEU A 169 0.49 11.84 -17.82
C LEU A 169 0.49 12.81 -16.64
N GLY A 170 -0.46 12.70 -15.72
CA GLY A 170 -0.50 13.50 -14.50
C GLY A 170 0.74 13.28 -13.63
N ILE A 171 1.13 12.02 -13.41
CA ILE A 171 2.34 11.68 -12.64
C ILE A 171 3.59 12.26 -13.33
N LEU A 172 3.75 12.07 -14.64
CA LEU A 172 4.92 12.57 -15.38
C LEU A 172 5.04 14.10 -15.32
N LEU A 173 3.92 14.81 -15.52
CA LEU A 173 3.89 16.27 -15.45
C LEU A 173 4.21 16.77 -14.03
N THR A 174 3.64 16.13 -13.03
CA THR A 174 3.91 16.49 -11.62
C THR A 174 5.37 16.22 -11.24
N THR A 175 5.92 15.08 -11.68
CA THR A 175 7.33 14.75 -11.44
C THR A 175 8.25 15.74 -12.15
N ALA A 176 7.96 16.10 -13.40
CA ALA A 176 8.74 17.11 -14.14
C ALA A 176 8.71 18.48 -13.44
N LEU A 177 7.54 18.90 -12.93
CA LEU A 177 7.41 20.11 -12.14
C LEU A 177 8.21 20.03 -10.83
N ALA A 178 8.10 18.92 -10.10
CA ALA A 178 8.82 18.70 -8.85
C ALA A 178 10.34 18.77 -9.07
N THR A 179 10.84 18.09 -10.09
CA THR A 179 12.30 18.11 -10.42
C THR A 179 12.78 19.48 -10.84
N ALA A 180 11.98 20.26 -11.58
CA ALA A 180 12.33 21.63 -11.94
C ALA A 180 12.42 22.54 -10.70
N LEU A 181 11.47 22.43 -9.78
CA LEU A 181 11.46 23.20 -8.52
C LEU A 181 12.61 22.81 -7.58
N VAL A 182 12.97 21.53 -7.53
CA VAL A 182 14.11 21.04 -6.74
C VAL A 182 15.43 21.53 -7.30
N SER A 183 15.55 21.62 -8.63
CA SER A 183 16.76 22.12 -9.30
C SER A 183 17.05 23.58 -8.99
N GLU A 184 16.02 24.39 -8.69
CA GLU A 184 16.19 25.80 -8.33
C GLU A 184 16.40 26.03 -6.82
N ASN A 185 15.94 25.13 -5.95
CA ASN A 185 16.05 25.26 -4.50
C ASN A 185 16.66 24.00 -3.88
N THR A 186 17.95 24.05 -3.59
CA THR A 186 18.77 22.96 -3.02
C THR A 186 18.42 22.61 -1.55
N THR A 187 17.26 22.98 -1.03
CA THR A 187 16.86 22.77 0.37
C THR A 187 15.57 21.98 0.50
N TRP A 188 15.52 20.79 -0.11
CA TRP A 188 14.54 19.80 0.31
C TRP A 188 15.09 19.11 1.55
N SER A 189 14.54 19.44 2.71
CA SER A 189 14.77 18.66 3.92
C SER A 189 14.07 17.32 3.71
N ALA A 190 14.83 16.27 3.44
CA ALA A 190 14.35 14.91 3.57
C ALA A 190 13.90 14.67 5.01
N PRO A 191 12.75 14.02 5.24
CA PRO A 191 12.29 13.64 6.58
C PRO A 191 13.21 12.65 7.25
#